data_d7398b06279430fe11ba92f82516eafd
#
_entry.id   d7398b06279430fe11ba92f82516eafd
#
_cell.length_a   1.000
_cell.length_b   1.000
_cell.length_c   1.000
_cell.angle_alpha   90.00
_cell.angle_beta   90.00
_cell.angle_gamma   90.00
#
_symmetry.space_group_name_H-M   'P 1'
#
loop_
_entity.id
_entity.type
_entity.pdbx_description
1 polymer ?
#
loop_
_entity_poly.entity_id
_entity_poly.type
_entity_poly.pdbx_seq_one_letter_code
_entity_poly.pdbx_strand_id
1 'polypeptide(L)'
;MYEAIVALPLLGAIIAGIVTLIGAAQRHPGEDPPPPSGDHAAPLVPEGHPRGARDLHGAHAASSNTYAEEHEAQEPSAAGSLPAMLITSTFLVIACVLSWFAFFDIGLEGHEARVTLFSYVTFGDLHSEWALRIDSLTVVMLVVVTTISSLVHIYSIGYMDEDPYKPRFFCYLSFFTFAMLMLVTADNLIQLFFGWEGVGLASYLLIGFWFHKPEANAAAIKAFIVNRVGDFGFSLGIFAVFYLTGAIDFDTIFAQAPALAGKTFHLLSWDVNALTAVCLLLFMGAMGKSAQFLLHTWLPDAMEGPTPVSALIHAATMVTAGVFMVARLSPLFSLSQNASAFVIFIGATTCMFAASIGLVQNDIKRIVAYSTCSQLGYMFVAMGVGAYSVGMFHLFTHAFFKALLFLGSGSVILAMHHEQDIRHMGGLWRKIPFTYAVMLIGTLALTGFPLTAGYFSKDAIIEAAAVSAN
;
A
#
# COMPACT_ATOMS: atom_id res chain seq x y z
N MET A 1 2.58 9.97 -24.05
CA MET A 1 3.43 9.11 -23.20
C MET A 1 2.82 8.96 -21.79
N TYR A 2 2.58 10.05 -21.10
CA TYR A 2 2.10 10.05 -19.69
C TYR A 2 0.75 9.38 -19.50
N GLU A 3 -0.20 9.62 -20.41
CA GLU A 3 -1.51 8.95 -20.42
C GLU A 3 -1.38 7.43 -20.53
N ALA A 4 -0.43 6.96 -21.36
CA ALA A 4 -0.21 5.54 -21.55
C ALA A 4 0.34 4.86 -20.27
N ILE A 5 1.19 5.54 -19.49
CA ILE A 5 1.71 5.01 -18.22
C ILE A 5 0.56 4.65 -17.28
N VAL A 6 -0.45 5.51 -17.21
CA VAL A 6 -1.61 5.33 -16.33
C VAL A 6 -2.65 4.40 -16.94
N ALA A 7 -2.92 4.51 -18.26
CA ALA A 7 -3.97 3.76 -18.93
C ALA A 7 -3.64 2.27 -19.14
N LEU A 8 -2.38 1.91 -19.37
CA LEU A 8 -2.00 0.52 -19.64
C LEU A 8 -2.35 -0.45 -18.50
N PRO A 9 -2.07 -0.15 -17.21
CA PRO A 9 -2.51 -1.00 -16.11
C PRO A 9 -4.02 -1.15 -16.03
N LEU A 10 -4.79 -0.07 -16.31
CA LEU A 10 -6.25 -0.13 -16.35
C LEU A 10 -6.74 -1.06 -17.46
N LEU A 11 -6.20 -0.93 -18.67
CA LEU A 11 -6.53 -1.81 -19.77
C LEU A 11 -6.20 -3.27 -19.45
N GLY A 12 -5.05 -3.52 -18.82
CA GLY A 12 -4.68 -4.85 -18.33
C GLY A 12 -5.70 -5.40 -17.33
N ALA A 13 -6.13 -4.59 -16.37
CA ALA A 13 -7.14 -4.97 -15.39
C ALA A 13 -8.49 -5.30 -16.05
N ILE A 14 -8.94 -4.48 -17.00
CA ILE A 14 -10.20 -4.72 -17.74
C ILE A 14 -10.13 -6.03 -18.52
N ILE A 15 -9.07 -6.26 -19.28
CA ILE A 15 -8.89 -7.48 -20.08
C ILE A 15 -8.86 -8.72 -19.18
N ALA A 16 -8.05 -8.70 -18.12
CA ALA A 16 -7.99 -9.82 -17.18
C ALA A 16 -9.32 -10.03 -16.43
N GLY A 17 -10.04 -8.96 -16.14
CA GLY A 17 -11.39 -9.01 -15.56
C GLY A 17 -12.40 -9.68 -16.49
N ILE A 18 -12.41 -9.34 -17.77
CA ILE A 18 -13.27 -9.97 -18.78
C ILE A 18 -12.92 -11.47 -18.89
N VAL A 19 -11.63 -11.82 -18.95
CA VAL A 19 -11.20 -13.22 -18.97
C VAL A 19 -11.67 -13.97 -17.73
N THR A 20 -11.60 -13.33 -16.55
CA THR A 20 -12.10 -13.91 -15.29
C THR A 20 -13.60 -14.22 -15.36
N LEU A 21 -14.41 -13.28 -15.86
CA LEU A 21 -15.87 -13.46 -16.00
C LEU A 21 -16.23 -14.56 -16.99
N ILE A 22 -15.56 -14.60 -18.15
CA ILE A 22 -15.76 -15.66 -19.15
C ILE A 22 -15.35 -17.02 -18.57
N GLY A 23 -14.21 -17.10 -17.90
CA GLY A 23 -13.74 -18.32 -17.27
C GLY A 23 -14.67 -18.82 -16.17
N ALA A 24 -15.26 -17.92 -15.39
CA ALA A 24 -16.26 -18.26 -14.38
C ALA A 24 -17.53 -18.81 -15.00
N ALA A 25 -18.06 -18.17 -16.05
CA ALA A 25 -19.24 -18.62 -16.77
C ALA A 25 -19.04 -20.01 -17.43
N GLN A 26 -17.84 -20.33 -17.87
CA GLN A 26 -17.51 -21.65 -18.43
C GLN A 26 -17.42 -22.76 -17.37
N ARG A 27 -17.00 -22.41 -16.15
CA ARG A 27 -16.90 -23.37 -15.04
C ARG A 27 -18.25 -23.69 -14.39
N HIS A 28 -19.16 -22.73 -14.36
CA HIS A 28 -20.48 -22.83 -13.75
C HIS A 28 -21.57 -22.44 -14.75
N PRO A 29 -21.77 -23.21 -15.84
CA PRO A 29 -22.78 -22.88 -16.86
C PRO A 29 -24.18 -23.13 -16.31
N GLY A 30 -24.81 -22.08 -15.76
CA GLY A 30 -26.22 -22.10 -15.37
C GLY A 30 -26.58 -22.88 -14.10
N GLU A 31 -25.62 -23.19 -13.24
CA GLU A 31 -25.93 -23.60 -11.89
C GLU A 31 -26.29 -22.35 -11.07
N ASP A 32 -27.53 -22.33 -10.56
CA ASP A 32 -27.85 -21.43 -9.47
C ASP A 32 -26.84 -21.66 -8.33
N PRO A 33 -26.37 -20.61 -7.65
CA PRO A 33 -25.49 -20.80 -6.51
C PRO A 33 -26.15 -21.81 -5.57
N PRO A 34 -25.44 -22.85 -5.09
CA PRO A 34 -26.03 -23.82 -4.21
C PRO A 34 -26.74 -23.07 -3.07
N PRO A 35 -27.95 -23.44 -2.71
CA PRO A 35 -28.66 -22.77 -1.61
C PRO A 35 -27.71 -22.77 -0.43
N PRO A 36 -27.60 -21.65 0.31
CA PRO A 36 -26.74 -21.57 1.47
C PRO A 36 -27.02 -22.81 2.31
N SER A 37 -26.01 -23.67 2.45
CA SER A 37 -26.16 -24.93 3.19
C SER A 37 -26.68 -24.57 4.57
N GLY A 38 -27.95 -24.86 4.82
CA GLY A 38 -28.65 -24.50 6.06
C GLY A 38 -28.15 -25.24 7.31
N ASP A 39 -27.00 -25.88 7.22
CA ASP A 39 -26.43 -26.71 8.29
C ASP A 39 -25.30 -26.02 9.08
N HIS A 40 -25.14 -24.71 8.93
CA HIS A 40 -24.38 -23.92 9.92
C HIS A 40 -25.29 -23.23 10.95
N ALA A 41 -26.44 -23.82 11.27
CA ALA A 41 -27.01 -23.62 12.58
C ALA A 41 -26.01 -24.20 13.58
N ALA A 42 -25.27 -23.32 14.26
CA ALA A 42 -24.42 -23.73 15.37
C ALA A 42 -25.26 -24.70 16.26
N PRO A 43 -24.76 -25.88 16.56
CA PRO A 43 -25.49 -26.80 17.43
C PRO A 43 -25.83 -26.05 18.71
N LEU A 44 -27.14 -25.94 19.00
CA LEU A 44 -27.61 -25.40 20.26
C LEU A 44 -26.94 -26.21 21.36
N VAL A 45 -25.96 -25.64 22.04
CA VAL A 45 -25.30 -26.25 23.16
C VAL A 45 -26.37 -26.48 24.22
N PRO A 46 -26.65 -27.73 24.67
CA PRO A 46 -27.59 -27.96 25.74
C PRO A 46 -27.11 -27.19 26.98
N GLU A 47 -27.97 -26.37 27.56
CA GLU A 47 -27.73 -25.74 28.86
C GLU A 47 -27.49 -26.82 29.90
N GLY A 48 -26.27 -26.93 30.41
CA GLY A 48 -26.07 -27.82 31.56
C GLY A 48 -24.67 -28.37 31.86
N HIS A 49 -23.58 -27.72 31.44
CA HIS A 49 -22.27 -28.05 32.03
C HIS A 49 -21.44 -26.82 32.42
N PRO A 50 -20.84 -26.84 33.66
CA PRO A 50 -20.02 -25.71 34.14
C PRO A 50 -18.75 -25.62 33.30
N ARG A 51 -18.49 -24.43 32.77
CA ARG A 51 -17.29 -24.10 31.98
C ARG A 51 -16.05 -24.12 32.85
N GLY A 52 -15.26 -25.19 32.71
CA GLY A 52 -13.87 -25.21 33.13
C GLY A 52 -13.06 -24.41 32.09
N ALA A 53 -12.44 -23.33 32.55
CA ALA A 53 -11.57 -22.48 31.73
C ALA A 53 -10.21 -23.16 31.50
N ARG A 54 -10.11 -24.08 30.54
CA ARG A 54 -8.84 -24.54 29.93
C ARG A 54 -9.18 -25.28 28.64
N ASP A 55 -8.47 -24.91 27.54
CA ASP A 55 -8.46 -25.54 26.22
C ASP A 55 -9.33 -24.90 25.11
N LEU A 56 -9.19 -23.56 24.89
CA LEU A 56 -9.81 -22.89 23.75
C LEU A 56 -8.80 -22.39 22.66
N HIS A 57 -7.53 -22.78 22.75
CA HIS A 57 -6.52 -22.31 21.78
C HIS A 57 -5.84 -23.38 20.91
N GLY A 58 -6.24 -24.66 21.03
CA GLY A 58 -5.54 -25.74 20.33
C GLY A 58 -6.31 -26.51 19.25
N ALA A 59 -7.63 -26.43 19.22
CA ALA A 59 -8.42 -27.37 18.41
C ALA A 59 -9.05 -26.75 17.12
N HIS A 60 -9.10 -25.45 16.98
CA HIS A 60 -9.72 -24.81 15.79
C HIS A 60 -8.75 -24.44 14.66
N ALA A 61 -7.44 -24.42 14.91
CA ALA A 61 -6.46 -24.09 13.88
C ALA A 61 -6.12 -25.26 12.93
N ALA A 62 -6.35 -26.49 13.33
CA ALA A 62 -5.96 -27.67 12.56
C ALA A 62 -7.05 -28.18 11.59
N SER A 63 -8.33 -27.83 11.80
CA SER A 63 -9.42 -28.39 10.97
C SER A 63 -9.84 -27.48 9.81
N SER A 64 -9.56 -26.17 9.86
CA SER A 64 -9.92 -25.24 8.78
C SER A 64 -8.91 -25.23 7.63
N ASN A 65 -7.64 -25.52 7.90
CA ASN A 65 -6.62 -25.53 6.86
C ASN A 65 -6.74 -26.73 5.90
N THR A 66 -7.16 -27.91 6.40
CA THR A 66 -7.30 -29.11 5.56
C THR A 66 -8.43 -29.00 4.55
N TYR A 67 -9.56 -28.39 4.89
CA TYR A 67 -10.68 -28.22 3.95
C TYR A 67 -10.39 -27.19 2.83
N ALA A 68 -9.64 -26.13 3.15
CA ALA A 68 -9.27 -25.12 2.14
C ALA A 68 -8.22 -25.65 1.16
N GLU A 69 -7.24 -26.42 1.64
CA GLU A 69 -6.19 -27.02 0.82
C GLU A 69 -6.71 -28.14 -0.09
N GLU A 70 -7.65 -28.99 0.39
CA GLU A 70 -8.27 -30.05 -0.43
C GLU A 70 -9.18 -29.49 -1.53
N HIS A 71 -9.84 -28.37 -1.32
CA HIS A 71 -10.69 -27.74 -2.37
C HIS A 71 -9.86 -26.96 -3.40
N GLU A 72 -8.77 -26.30 -3.03
CA GLU A 72 -7.89 -25.59 -3.97
C GLU A 72 -7.19 -26.56 -4.94
N ALA A 73 -6.84 -27.75 -4.51
CA ALA A 73 -6.17 -28.76 -5.32
C ALA A 73 -7.06 -29.45 -6.39
N GLN A 74 -8.37 -29.26 -6.33
CA GLN A 74 -9.33 -29.96 -7.20
C GLN A 74 -9.92 -29.09 -8.33
N GLU A 75 -9.76 -27.76 -8.28
CA GLU A 75 -10.31 -26.90 -9.32
C GLU A 75 -9.33 -26.72 -10.51
N PRO A 76 -9.78 -26.94 -11.76
CA PRO A 76 -8.94 -26.67 -12.91
C PRO A 76 -8.66 -25.19 -13.09
N SER A 77 -7.47 -24.83 -13.55
CA SER A 77 -7.11 -23.44 -13.86
C SER A 77 -8.14 -22.79 -14.78
N ALA A 78 -8.48 -21.53 -14.50
CA ALA A 78 -9.42 -20.78 -15.34
C ALA A 78 -8.96 -20.70 -16.79
N ALA A 79 -9.86 -20.92 -17.73
CA ALA A 79 -9.60 -20.72 -19.16
C ALA A 79 -9.10 -19.29 -19.40
N GLY A 80 -8.08 -19.12 -20.23
CA GLY A 80 -7.49 -17.81 -20.54
C GLY A 80 -6.51 -17.28 -19.48
N SER A 81 -6.08 -18.09 -18.50
CA SER A 81 -5.11 -17.69 -17.49
C SER A 81 -3.80 -17.18 -18.08
N LEU A 82 -3.22 -17.91 -19.05
CA LEU A 82 -1.95 -17.53 -19.68
C LEU A 82 -2.03 -16.19 -20.44
N PRO A 83 -3.03 -15.93 -21.31
CA PRO A 83 -3.19 -14.62 -21.94
C PRO A 83 -3.36 -13.48 -20.91
N ALA A 84 -4.16 -13.68 -19.88
CA ALA A 84 -4.37 -12.64 -18.85
C ALA A 84 -3.06 -12.29 -18.14
N MET A 85 -2.28 -13.28 -17.72
CA MET A 85 -0.97 -13.08 -17.07
C MET A 85 0.02 -12.34 -17.99
N LEU A 86 0.11 -12.77 -19.26
CA LEU A 86 1.08 -12.19 -20.21
C LEU A 86 0.70 -10.77 -20.61
N ILE A 87 -0.58 -10.49 -20.88
CA ILE A 87 -1.05 -9.15 -21.26
C ILE A 87 -0.84 -8.16 -20.13
N THR A 88 -1.28 -8.48 -18.91
CA THR A 88 -1.12 -7.59 -17.75
C THR A 88 0.34 -7.32 -17.44
N SER A 89 1.18 -8.36 -17.43
CA SER A 89 2.62 -8.22 -17.18
C SER A 89 3.31 -7.39 -18.28
N THR A 90 2.97 -7.61 -19.55
CA THR A 90 3.53 -6.85 -20.66
C THR A 90 3.15 -5.37 -20.58
N PHE A 91 1.89 -5.06 -20.28
CA PHE A 91 1.43 -3.67 -20.14
C PHE A 91 2.15 -2.95 -19.00
N LEU A 92 2.39 -3.64 -17.89
CA LEU A 92 3.17 -3.08 -16.78
C LEU A 92 4.63 -2.84 -17.14
N VAL A 93 5.27 -3.77 -17.87
CA VAL A 93 6.65 -3.60 -18.34
C VAL A 93 6.74 -2.40 -19.30
N ILE A 94 5.77 -2.23 -20.22
CA ILE A 94 5.72 -1.06 -21.09
C ILE A 94 5.55 0.22 -20.27
N ALA A 95 4.62 0.24 -19.31
CA ALA A 95 4.42 1.38 -18.42
C ALA A 95 5.69 1.71 -17.62
N CYS A 96 6.43 0.69 -17.16
CA CYS A 96 7.72 0.86 -16.49
C CYS A 96 8.76 1.53 -17.40
N VAL A 97 8.93 1.03 -18.62
CA VAL A 97 9.86 1.63 -19.59
C VAL A 97 9.50 3.09 -19.88
N LEU A 98 8.21 3.40 -20.09
CA LEU A 98 7.75 4.77 -20.30
C LEU A 98 7.98 5.66 -19.06
N SER A 99 7.85 5.11 -17.85
CA SER A 99 8.13 5.84 -16.60
C SER A 99 9.60 6.18 -16.45
N TRP A 100 10.51 5.30 -16.87
CA TRP A 100 11.93 5.59 -16.90
C TRP A 100 12.27 6.68 -17.92
N PHE A 101 11.63 6.68 -19.10
CA PHE A 101 11.78 7.78 -20.05
C PHE A 101 11.27 9.12 -19.46
N ALA A 102 10.12 9.11 -18.78
CA ALA A 102 9.62 10.30 -18.11
C ALA A 102 10.56 10.78 -17.00
N PHE A 103 11.23 9.87 -16.29
CA PHE A 103 12.22 10.21 -15.28
C PHE A 103 13.45 10.90 -15.87
N PHE A 104 13.96 10.44 -17.01
CA PHE A 104 15.09 11.10 -17.67
C PHE A 104 14.69 12.45 -18.25
N ASP A 105 13.50 12.57 -18.81
CA ASP A 105 12.99 13.81 -19.43
C ASP A 105 12.68 14.89 -18.37
N ILE A 106 11.90 14.55 -17.35
CA ILE A 106 11.41 15.51 -16.34
C ILE A 106 12.31 15.53 -15.11
N GLY A 107 12.70 14.35 -14.60
CA GLY A 107 13.42 14.25 -13.35
C GLY A 107 14.82 14.83 -13.38
N LEU A 108 15.53 14.73 -14.52
CA LEU A 108 16.89 15.25 -14.70
C LEU A 108 16.92 16.63 -15.34
N GLU A 109 15.99 16.94 -16.26
CA GLU A 109 15.96 18.23 -16.95
C GLU A 109 15.13 19.29 -16.22
N GLY A 110 14.35 18.90 -15.21
CA GLY A 110 13.59 19.82 -14.35
C GLY A 110 12.36 20.43 -15.02
N HIS A 111 11.89 19.84 -16.11
CA HIS A 111 10.65 20.24 -16.75
C HIS A 111 9.44 19.79 -15.91
N GLU A 112 8.31 20.47 -16.06
CA GLU A 112 7.02 20.04 -15.53
C GLU A 112 6.04 19.88 -16.69
N ALA A 113 5.20 18.85 -16.62
CA ALA A 113 4.15 18.63 -17.62
C ALA A 113 2.80 18.47 -16.92
N ARG A 114 1.78 19.14 -17.45
CA ARG A 114 0.39 18.98 -17.05
C ARG A 114 -0.40 18.54 -18.27
N VAL A 115 -1.11 17.41 -18.15
CA VAL A 115 -1.91 16.84 -19.22
C VAL A 115 -3.36 16.77 -18.75
N THR A 116 -4.20 17.68 -19.23
CA THR A 116 -5.64 17.67 -18.95
C THR A 116 -6.31 16.59 -19.79
N LEU A 117 -7.06 15.69 -19.15
CA LEU A 117 -7.78 14.61 -19.80
C LEU A 117 -9.22 15.01 -20.12
N PHE A 118 -9.95 15.54 -19.13
CA PHE A 118 -11.34 16.01 -19.29
C PHE A 118 -11.75 16.92 -18.11
N SER A 119 -12.80 17.71 -18.30
CA SER A 119 -13.44 18.46 -17.22
C SER A 119 -14.28 17.51 -16.37
N TYR A 120 -14.01 17.47 -15.06
CA TYR A 120 -14.65 16.51 -14.12
C TYR A 120 -15.88 17.10 -13.45
N VAL A 121 -15.73 18.26 -12.80
CA VAL A 121 -16.81 18.97 -12.12
C VAL A 121 -16.75 20.44 -12.49
N THR A 122 -17.89 21.00 -12.90
CA THR A 122 -18.06 22.43 -13.13
C THR A 122 -19.38 22.84 -12.46
N PHE A 123 -19.27 23.54 -11.32
CA PHE A 123 -20.44 24.01 -10.58
C PHE A 123 -20.14 25.37 -9.93
N GLY A 124 -20.81 26.43 -10.39
CA GLY A 124 -20.54 27.79 -9.94
C GLY A 124 -19.08 28.16 -10.20
N ASP A 125 -18.39 28.61 -9.17
CA ASP A 125 -16.97 28.98 -9.24
C ASP A 125 -16.02 27.78 -9.08
N LEU A 126 -16.54 26.59 -8.78
CA LEU A 126 -15.75 25.37 -8.68
C LEU A 126 -15.54 24.75 -10.07
N HIS A 127 -14.31 24.84 -10.56
CA HIS A 127 -13.87 24.17 -11.79
C HIS A 127 -12.80 23.13 -11.44
N SER A 128 -13.08 21.86 -11.70
CA SER A 128 -12.14 20.77 -11.50
C SER A 128 -11.93 20.03 -12.80
N GLU A 129 -10.68 19.94 -13.21
CA GLU A 129 -10.23 19.14 -14.33
C GLU A 129 -9.63 17.84 -13.83
N TRP A 130 -9.79 16.79 -14.61
CA TRP A 130 -9.04 15.57 -14.43
C TRP A 130 -7.75 15.70 -15.24
N ALA A 131 -6.66 15.94 -14.55
CA ALA A 131 -5.37 16.19 -15.18
C ALA A 131 -4.27 15.33 -14.55
N LEU A 132 -3.24 15.03 -15.33
CA LEU A 132 -2.04 14.38 -14.86
C LEU A 132 -0.96 15.45 -14.61
N ARG A 133 -0.54 15.59 -13.37
CA ARG A 133 0.58 16.42 -12.96
C ARG A 133 1.85 15.57 -12.95
N ILE A 134 2.80 15.92 -13.78
CA ILE A 134 4.07 15.22 -13.93
C ILE A 134 5.21 16.18 -13.61
N ASP A 135 5.68 16.09 -12.40
CA ASP A 135 6.83 16.83 -11.85
C ASP A 135 7.88 15.86 -11.28
N SER A 136 8.98 16.38 -10.76
CA SER A 136 10.07 15.56 -10.22
C SER A 136 9.60 14.58 -9.13
N LEU A 137 8.67 14.98 -8.26
CA LEU A 137 8.10 14.11 -7.24
C LEU A 137 7.27 12.96 -7.85
N THR A 138 6.44 13.30 -8.85
CA THR A 138 5.62 12.33 -9.56
C THR A 138 6.46 11.31 -10.30
N VAL A 139 7.48 11.74 -11.08
CA VAL A 139 8.28 10.78 -11.87
C VAL A 139 9.08 9.81 -11.02
N VAL A 140 9.56 10.23 -9.85
CA VAL A 140 10.17 9.32 -8.87
C VAL A 140 9.17 8.24 -8.45
N MET A 141 7.93 8.63 -8.13
CA MET A 141 6.89 7.67 -7.77
C MET A 141 6.45 6.80 -8.95
N LEU A 142 6.36 7.33 -10.16
CA LEU A 142 6.07 6.55 -11.37
C LEU A 142 7.08 5.42 -11.55
N VAL A 143 8.38 5.73 -11.46
CA VAL A 143 9.46 4.73 -11.57
C VAL A 143 9.34 3.68 -10.47
N VAL A 144 9.17 4.10 -9.22
CA VAL A 144 9.06 3.17 -8.08
C VAL A 144 7.86 2.23 -8.26
N VAL A 145 6.68 2.80 -8.51
CA VAL A 145 5.43 2.02 -8.60
C VAL A 145 5.47 1.06 -9.78
N THR A 146 5.82 1.54 -10.99
CA THR A 146 5.77 0.71 -12.20
C THR A 146 6.88 -0.35 -12.22
N THR A 147 8.09 -0.03 -11.74
CA THR A 147 9.19 -1.01 -11.67
C THR A 147 8.86 -2.15 -10.71
N ILE A 148 8.45 -1.83 -9.50
CA ILE A 148 8.11 -2.85 -8.51
C ILE A 148 6.88 -3.65 -8.96
N SER A 149 5.83 -2.98 -9.47
CA SER A 149 4.65 -3.68 -9.96
C SER A 149 4.97 -4.63 -11.13
N SER A 150 5.83 -4.22 -12.06
CA SER A 150 6.27 -5.10 -13.17
C SER A 150 7.00 -6.33 -12.66
N LEU A 151 7.92 -6.16 -11.70
CA LEU A 151 8.64 -7.28 -11.09
C LEU A 151 7.70 -8.22 -10.33
N VAL A 152 6.72 -7.65 -9.59
CA VAL A 152 5.70 -8.43 -8.87
C VAL A 152 4.82 -9.20 -9.85
N HIS A 153 4.39 -8.61 -10.97
CA HIS A 153 3.61 -9.33 -11.99
C HIS A 153 4.41 -10.51 -12.58
N ILE A 154 5.67 -10.29 -12.96
CA ILE A 154 6.53 -11.36 -13.50
C ILE A 154 6.73 -12.47 -12.46
N TYR A 155 7.03 -12.12 -11.21
CA TYR A 155 7.18 -13.09 -10.12
C TYR A 155 5.90 -13.89 -9.88
N SER A 156 4.74 -13.22 -9.96
CA SER A 156 3.43 -13.83 -9.72
C SER A 156 3.07 -14.89 -10.75
N ILE A 157 3.64 -14.87 -11.96
CA ILE A 157 3.42 -15.92 -12.96
C ILE A 157 3.85 -17.29 -12.40
N GLY A 158 5.01 -17.34 -11.73
CA GLY A 158 5.48 -18.57 -11.11
C GLY A 158 4.88 -18.82 -9.72
N TYR A 159 4.69 -17.77 -8.91
CA TYR A 159 4.17 -17.92 -7.56
C TYR A 159 2.71 -18.44 -7.51
N MET A 160 1.87 -18.01 -8.46
CA MET A 160 0.46 -18.38 -8.55
C MET A 160 0.22 -19.54 -9.53
N ASP A 161 1.25 -20.32 -9.89
CA ASP A 161 1.11 -21.33 -10.95
C ASP A 161 0.11 -22.44 -10.62
N GLU A 162 -0.04 -22.78 -9.37
CA GLU A 162 -0.99 -23.79 -8.89
C GLU A 162 -2.39 -23.20 -8.57
N ASP A 163 -2.53 -21.87 -8.48
CA ASP A 163 -3.81 -21.23 -8.11
C ASP A 163 -4.80 -21.22 -9.29
N PRO A 164 -6.04 -21.70 -9.11
CA PRO A 164 -7.05 -21.74 -10.17
C PRO A 164 -7.56 -20.36 -10.59
N TYR A 165 -7.41 -19.32 -9.76
CA TYR A 165 -7.97 -17.98 -9.96
C TYR A 165 -6.98 -16.94 -10.49
N LYS A 166 -5.94 -17.39 -11.22
CA LYS A 166 -4.89 -16.52 -11.78
C LYS A 166 -5.41 -15.25 -12.47
N PRO A 167 -6.41 -15.30 -13.40
CA PRO A 167 -6.86 -14.08 -14.08
C PRO A 167 -7.44 -13.04 -13.13
N ARG A 168 -8.16 -13.45 -12.08
CA ARG A 168 -8.69 -12.56 -11.04
C ARG A 168 -7.56 -11.90 -10.26
N PHE A 169 -6.52 -12.64 -9.93
CA PHE A 169 -5.34 -12.13 -9.24
C PHE A 169 -4.65 -11.03 -10.05
N PHE A 170 -4.37 -11.29 -11.31
CA PHE A 170 -3.70 -10.33 -12.19
C PHE A 170 -4.58 -9.11 -12.52
N CYS A 171 -5.90 -9.29 -12.58
CA CYS A 171 -6.85 -8.19 -12.67
C CYS A 171 -6.70 -7.24 -11.47
N TYR A 172 -6.72 -7.77 -10.25
CA TYR A 172 -6.62 -6.96 -9.03
C TYR A 172 -5.24 -6.30 -8.87
N LEU A 173 -4.15 -6.99 -9.22
CA LEU A 173 -2.81 -6.40 -9.21
C LEU A 173 -2.69 -5.21 -10.17
N SER A 174 -3.19 -5.37 -11.40
CA SER A 174 -3.18 -4.30 -12.40
C SER A 174 -4.09 -3.14 -11.99
N PHE A 175 -5.28 -3.41 -11.46
CA PHE A 175 -6.18 -2.39 -10.92
C PHE A 175 -5.55 -1.63 -9.74
N PHE A 176 -4.87 -2.32 -8.85
CA PHE A 176 -4.15 -1.69 -7.76
C PHE A 176 -3.07 -0.72 -8.26
N THR A 177 -2.29 -1.15 -9.26
CA THR A 177 -1.25 -0.31 -9.86
C THR A 177 -1.86 0.92 -10.55
N PHE A 178 -2.94 0.75 -11.30
CA PHE A 178 -3.68 1.87 -11.89
C PHE A 178 -4.13 2.88 -10.83
N ALA A 179 -4.77 2.42 -9.76
CA ALA A 179 -5.24 3.29 -8.69
C ALA A 179 -4.08 4.08 -8.03
N MET A 180 -2.93 3.44 -7.84
CA MET A 180 -1.74 4.11 -7.30
C MET A 180 -1.17 5.14 -8.28
N LEU A 181 -1.15 4.84 -9.58
CA LEU A 181 -0.71 5.80 -10.60
C LEU A 181 -1.65 7.01 -10.68
N MET A 182 -2.96 6.80 -10.57
CA MET A 182 -3.95 7.89 -10.46
C MET A 182 -3.72 8.77 -9.23
N LEU A 183 -3.32 8.17 -8.12
CA LEU A 183 -3.00 8.90 -6.89
C LEU A 183 -1.77 9.80 -7.08
N VAL A 184 -0.67 9.24 -7.57
CA VAL A 184 0.61 9.97 -7.64
C VAL A 184 0.64 11.01 -8.76
N THR A 185 -0.17 10.86 -9.79
CA THR A 185 -0.29 11.83 -10.89
C THR A 185 -1.40 12.86 -10.67
N ALA A 186 -2.09 12.83 -9.53
CA ALA A 186 -3.18 13.75 -9.26
C ALA A 186 -2.73 15.22 -9.28
N ASP A 187 -3.54 16.07 -9.89
CA ASP A 187 -3.33 17.52 -9.98
C ASP A 187 -4.19 18.31 -8.97
N ASN A 188 -5.12 17.63 -8.31
CA ASN A 188 -5.98 18.21 -7.30
C ASN A 188 -6.31 17.23 -6.17
N LEU A 189 -6.83 17.75 -5.07
CA LEU A 189 -7.15 16.95 -3.87
C LEU A 189 -8.25 15.92 -4.09
N ILE A 190 -9.25 16.17 -4.95
CA ILE A 190 -10.34 15.23 -5.23
C ILE A 190 -9.81 14.05 -6.05
N GLN A 191 -8.99 14.31 -7.06
CA GLN A 191 -8.34 13.26 -7.86
C GLN A 191 -7.37 12.44 -7.00
N LEU A 192 -6.61 13.10 -6.12
CA LEU A 192 -5.75 12.42 -5.14
C LEU A 192 -6.58 11.48 -4.27
N PHE A 193 -7.73 11.95 -3.76
CA PHE A 193 -8.64 11.16 -2.93
C PHE A 193 -9.26 9.99 -3.71
N PHE A 194 -9.59 10.17 -4.99
CA PHE A 194 -10.07 9.08 -5.84
C PHE A 194 -9.05 7.94 -5.93
N GLY A 195 -7.80 8.26 -6.22
CA GLY A 195 -6.72 7.25 -6.23
C GLY A 195 -6.51 6.63 -4.83
N TRP A 196 -6.62 7.44 -3.77
CA TRP A 196 -6.52 7.02 -2.38
C TRP A 196 -7.56 5.97 -1.98
N GLU A 197 -8.81 6.16 -2.40
CA GLU A 197 -9.88 5.21 -2.22
C GLU A 197 -9.71 3.98 -3.10
N GLY A 198 -9.25 4.18 -4.33
CA GLY A 198 -8.97 3.11 -5.29
C GLY A 198 -7.94 2.12 -4.77
N VAL A 199 -6.82 2.59 -4.21
CA VAL A 199 -5.82 1.69 -3.60
C VAL A 199 -6.36 0.99 -2.35
N GLY A 200 -7.25 1.65 -1.59
CA GLY A 200 -7.95 1.05 -0.46
C GLY A 200 -8.83 -0.12 -0.88
N LEU A 201 -9.64 0.07 -1.91
CA LEU A 201 -10.50 -0.98 -2.47
C LEU A 201 -9.67 -2.13 -3.06
N ALA A 202 -8.65 -1.82 -3.85
CA ALA A 202 -7.80 -2.83 -4.46
C ALA A 202 -7.06 -3.66 -3.41
N SER A 203 -6.58 -3.04 -2.32
CA SER A 203 -5.96 -3.75 -1.21
C SER A 203 -6.92 -4.68 -0.49
N TYR A 204 -8.16 -4.26 -0.28
CA TYR A 204 -9.22 -5.12 0.29
C TYR A 204 -9.42 -6.38 -0.55
N LEU A 205 -9.55 -6.23 -1.88
CA LEU A 205 -9.72 -7.35 -2.81
C LEU A 205 -8.50 -8.29 -2.85
N LEU A 206 -7.30 -7.75 -2.70
CA LEU A 206 -6.06 -8.50 -2.74
C LEU A 206 -5.74 -9.20 -1.42
N ILE A 207 -6.00 -8.57 -0.27
CA ILE A 207 -5.82 -9.20 1.05
C ILE A 207 -6.82 -10.34 1.22
N GLY A 208 -8.08 -10.12 0.84
CA GLY A 208 -9.16 -11.12 0.82
C GLY A 208 -9.19 -12.00 -0.42
N PHE A 209 -8.07 -12.12 -1.16
CA PHE A 209 -8.02 -12.89 -2.40
C PHE A 209 -8.45 -14.34 -2.20
N TRP A 210 -7.95 -14.98 -1.16
CA TRP A 210 -8.36 -16.31 -0.74
C TRP A 210 -9.61 -16.22 0.17
N PHE A 211 -10.74 -15.82 -0.44
CA PHE A 211 -12.01 -15.56 0.28
C PHE A 211 -12.58 -16.79 1.00
N HIS A 212 -12.09 -18.00 0.71
CA HIS A 212 -12.43 -19.21 1.44
C HIS A 212 -11.81 -19.27 2.84
N LYS A 213 -10.74 -18.48 3.09
CA LYS A 213 -10.06 -18.41 4.37
C LYS A 213 -10.71 -17.35 5.27
N PRO A 214 -11.34 -17.72 6.40
CA PRO A 214 -11.97 -16.74 7.28
C PRO A 214 -11.00 -15.68 7.80
N GLU A 215 -9.74 -16.07 8.03
CA GLU A 215 -8.66 -15.18 8.49
C GLU A 215 -8.36 -14.10 7.44
N ALA A 216 -8.29 -14.46 6.15
CA ALA A 216 -8.07 -13.51 5.06
C ALA A 216 -9.25 -12.53 4.93
N ASN A 217 -10.48 -13.01 5.09
CA ASN A 217 -11.66 -12.16 5.09
C ASN A 217 -11.67 -11.17 6.26
N ALA A 218 -11.37 -11.65 7.47
CA ALA A 218 -11.27 -10.81 8.66
C ALA A 218 -10.15 -9.76 8.51
N ALA A 219 -9.00 -10.14 7.98
CA ALA A 219 -7.88 -9.24 7.71
C ALA A 219 -8.23 -8.17 6.66
N ALA A 220 -8.91 -8.56 5.58
CA ALA A 220 -9.37 -7.64 4.55
C ALA A 220 -10.37 -6.60 5.10
N ILE A 221 -11.37 -7.05 5.86
CA ILE A 221 -12.35 -6.17 6.52
C ILE A 221 -11.66 -5.23 7.50
N LYS A 222 -10.75 -5.75 8.32
CA LYS A 222 -9.98 -4.93 9.27
C LYS A 222 -9.16 -3.87 8.55
N ALA A 223 -8.43 -4.24 7.50
CA ALA A 223 -7.65 -3.30 6.70
C ALA A 223 -8.55 -2.21 6.10
N PHE A 224 -9.71 -2.57 5.56
CA PHE A 224 -10.63 -1.62 4.98
C PHE A 224 -11.18 -0.64 6.04
N ILE A 225 -11.69 -1.13 7.18
CA ILE A 225 -12.30 -0.30 8.23
C ILE A 225 -11.27 0.63 8.87
N VAL A 226 -10.07 0.13 9.23
CA VAL A 226 -9.04 0.96 9.86
C VAL A 226 -8.59 2.08 8.92
N ASN A 227 -8.43 1.78 7.63
CA ASN A 227 -8.10 2.81 6.64
C ASN A 227 -9.24 3.84 6.50
N ARG A 228 -10.53 3.43 6.56
CA ARG A 228 -11.68 4.36 6.51
C ARG A 228 -11.67 5.39 7.63
N VAL A 229 -11.20 5.03 8.81
CA VAL A 229 -11.03 6.01 9.90
C VAL A 229 -10.04 7.10 9.49
N GLY A 230 -8.92 6.74 8.88
CA GLY A 230 -7.96 7.70 8.32
C GLY A 230 -8.57 8.52 7.16
N ASP A 231 -9.26 7.86 6.24
CA ASP A 231 -9.85 8.45 5.04
C ASP A 231 -10.95 9.47 5.40
N PHE A 232 -11.67 9.26 6.52
CA PHE A 232 -12.61 10.22 7.05
C PHE A 232 -11.90 11.52 7.48
N GLY A 233 -10.79 11.42 8.20
CA GLY A 233 -9.98 12.59 8.54
C GLY A 233 -9.45 13.30 7.30
N PHE A 234 -8.97 12.53 6.30
CA PHE A 234 -8.50 13.09 5.03
C PHE A 234 -9.59 13.87 4.29
N SER A 235 -10.82 13.32 4.21
CA SER A 235 -11.97 13.98 3.59
C SER A 235 -12.30 15.30 4.28
N LEU A 236 -12.32 15.31 5.62
CA LEU A 236 -12.53 16.52 6.40
C LEU A 236 -11.42 17.56 6.14
N GLY A 237 -10.17 17.10 5.99
CA GLY A 237 -9.05 17.94 5.60
C GLY A 237 -9.24 18.60 4.24
N ILE A 238 -9.71 17.85 3.23
CA ILE A 238 -10.04 18.38 1.90
C ILE A 238 -11.14 19.42 1.98
N PHE A 239 -12.23 19.16 2.72
CA PHE A 239 -13.31 20.11 2.92
C PHE A 239 -12.83 21.38 3.63
N ALA A 240 -11.96 21.24 4.63
CA ALA A 240 -11.38 22.38 5.32
C ALA A 240 -10.46 23.23 4.40
N VAL A 241 -9.65 22.60 3.54
CA VAL A 241 -8.87 23.30 2.51
C VAL A 241 -9.79 24.07 1.59
N PHE A 242 -10.81 23.43 1.04
CA PHE A 242 -11.77 24.08 0.14
C PHE A 242 -12.51 25.24 0.83
N TYR A 243 -12.95 25.06 2.06
CA TYR A 243 -13.60 26.12 2.84
C TYR A 243 -12.71 27.36 3.05
N LEU A 244 -11.40 27.15 3.21
CA LEU A 244 -10.45 28.23 3.50
C LEU A 244 -9.92 28.92 2.24
N THR A 245 -9.80 28.19 1.12
CA THR A 245 -9.15 28.66 -0.12
C THR A 245 -10.13 28.87 -1.27
N GLY A 246 -11.30 28.24 -1.22
CA GLY A 246 -12.24 28.17 -2.36
C GLY A 246 -11.72 27.32 -3.52
N ALA A 247 -10.60 26.59 -3.36
CA ALA A 247 -9.93 25.83 -4.41
C ALA A 247 -9.61 24.40 -3.96
N ILE A 248 -9.43 23.52 -4.93
CA ILE A 248 -9.03 22.12 -4.73
C ILE A 248 -7.75 21.77 -5.50
N ASP A 249 -7.35 22.58 -6.48
CA ASP A 249 -6.12 22.41 -7.25
C ASP A 249 -4.89 22.84 -6.44
N PHE A 250 -3.80 22.10 -6.61
CA PHE A 250 -2.61 22.29 -5.80
C PHE A 250 -1.98 23.67 -5.99
N ASP A 251 -1.94 24.20 -7.23
CA ASP A 251 -1.27 25.46 -7.49
C ASP A 251 -1.95 26.64 -6.78
N THR A 252 -3.27 26.70 -6.80
CA THR A 252 -4.04 27.74 -6.08
C THR A 252 -3.91 27.57 -4.57
N ILE A 253 -3.98 26.33 -4.06
CA ILE A 253 -3.81 26.04 -2.64
C ILE A 253 -2.43 26.48 -2.17
N PHE A 254 -1.38 26.16 -2.89
CA PHE A 254 0.00 26.50 -2.51
C PHE A 254 0.27 28.00 -2.59
N ALA A 255 -0.30 28.69 -3.57
CA ALA A 255 -0.21 30.15 -3.66
C ALA A 255 -0.88 30.84 -2.46
N GLN A 256 -1.97 30.29 -1.93
CA GLN A 256 -2.70 30.84 -0.78
C GLN A 256 -2.17 30.36 0.58
N ALA A 257 -1.32 29.34 0.63
CA ALA A 257 -0.82 28.75 1.88
C ALA A 257 -0.20 29.76 2.86
N PRO A 258 0.61 30.75 2.44
CA PRO A 258 1.16 31.76 3.35
C PRO A 258 0.08 32.61 4.02
N ALA A 259 -1.02 32.92 3.33
CA ALA A 259 -2.14 33.67 3.88
C ALA A 259 -2.97 32.88 4.89
N LEU A 260 -2.90 31.56 4.88
CA LEU A 260 -3.58 30.68 5.83
C LEU A 260 -2.83 30.54 7.15
N ALA A 261 -1.53 30.76 7.19
CA ALA A 261 -0.71 30.57 8.38
C ALA A 261 -1.14 31.43 9.59
N GLY A 262 -1.72 32.62 9.32
CA GLY A 262 -2.23 33.51 10.35
C GLY A 262 -3.73 33.38 10.66
N LYS A 263 -4.47 32.56 9.91
CA LYS A 263 -5.91 32.40 10.14
C LYS A 263 -6.19 31.47 11.30
N THR A 264 -7.14 31.87 12.16
CA THR A 264 -7.70 31.03 13.23
C THR A 264 -9.18 30.84 12.99
N PHE A 265 -9.73 29.73 13.40
CA PHE A 265 -11.18 29.56 13.55
C PHE A 265 -11.51 29.13 14.97
N HIS A 266 -12.65 29.58 15.40
CA HIS A 266 -13.19 29.29 16.72
C HIS A 266 -13.88 27.91 16.68
N LEU A 267 -13.28 26.92 17.36
CA LEU A 267 -13.86 25.59 17.47
C LEU A 267 -14.27 25.39 18.95
N LEU A 268 -15.56 25.34 19.21
CA LEU A 268 -16.09 25.31 20.57
C LEU A 268 -15.62 26.54 21.38
N SER A 269 -14.73 26.37 22.35
CA SER A 269 -14.16 27.43 23.18
C SER A 269 -12.67 27.70 22.90
N TRP A 270 -12.12 27.15 21.81
CA TRP A 270 -10.67 27.21 21.50
C TRP A 270 -10.45 27.88 20.16
N ASP A 271 -9.47 28.77 20.10
CA ASP A 271 -8.95 29.32 18.85
C ASP A 271 -7.92 28.37 18.29
N VAL A 272 -8.26 27.71 17.19
CA VAL A 272 -7.42 26.74 16.52
C VAL A 272 -6.82 27.40 15.28
N ASN A 273 -5.49 27.29 15.10
CA ASN A 273 -4.86 27.73 13.87
C ASN A 273 -5.38 26.88 12.70
N ALA A 274 -5.92 27.54 11.69
CA ALA A 274 -6.60 26.92 10.57
C ALA A 274 -5.68 25.94 9.79
N LEU A 275 -4.46 26.39 9.51
CA LEU A 275 -3.48 25.59 8.76
C LEU A 275 -3.06 24.35 9.56
N THR A 276 -2.84 24.47 10.86
CA THR A 276 -2.53 23.34 11.74
C THR A 276 -3.63 22.28 11.72
N ALA A 277 -4.90 22.72 11.85
CA ALA A 277 -6.02 21.79 11.82
C ALA A 277 -6.15 21.07 10.48
N VAL A 278 -6.00 21.79 9.37
CA VAL A 278 -5.97 21.19 8.01
C VAL A 278 -4.87 20.15 7.89
N CYS A 279 -3.63 20.50 8.26
CA CYS A 279 -2.50 19.56 8.17
C CYS A 279 -2.71 18.31 9.04
N LEU A 280 -3.27 18.45 10.26
CA LEU A 280 -3.55 17.30 11.13
C LEU A 280 -4.65 16.40 10.57
N LEU A 281 -5.72 16.97 10.00
CA LEU A 281 -6.79 16.21 9.36
C LEU A 281 -6.29 15.45 8.13
N LEU A 282 -5.50 16.11 7.28
CA LEU A 282 -4.86 15.44 6.13
C LEU A 282 -3.89 14.35 6.60
N PHE A 283 -3.11 14.62 7.64
CA PHE A 283 -2.17 13.65 8.20
C PHE A 283 -2.87 12.44 8.83
N MET A 284 -4.09 12.56 9.32
CA MET A 284 -4.88 11.41 9.79
C MET A 284 -5.09 10.39 8.66
N GLY A 285 -5.32 10.84 7.42
CA GLY A 285 -5.33 9.98 6.24
C GLY A 285 -4.00 9.28 6.01
N ALA A 286 -2.90 10.02 6.12
CA ALA A 286 -1.55 9.45 6.00
C ALA A 286 -1.27 8.40 7.08
N MET A 287 -1.72 8.62 8.32
CA MET A 287 -1.59 7.64 9.41
C MET A 287 -2.29 6.33 9.09
N GLY A 288 -3.47 6.37 8.47
CA GLY A 288 -4.22 5.19 8.05
C GLY A 288 -3.47 4.38 7.00
N LYS A 289 -3.22 4.97 5.82
CA LYS A 289 -2.58 4.26 4.70
C LYS A 289 -1.15 3.84 5.00
N SER A 290 -0.39 4.65 5.72
CA SER A 290 1.00 4.36 6.08
C SER A 290 1.15 3.65 7.43
N ALA A 291 0.07 3.12 7.97
CA ALA A 291 0.07 2.29 9.17
C ALA A 291 0.88 2.88 10.33
N GLN A 292 0.64 4.16 10.65
CA GLN A 292 1.30 4.82 11.75
C GLN A 292 0.65 4.47 13.08
N PHE A 293 1.34 4.74 14.17
CA PHE A 293 0.86 4.47 15.53
C PHE A 293 -0.62 4.83 15.69
N LEU A 294 -1.39 4.00 16.37
CA LEU A 294 -2.84 3.92 16.49
C LEU A 294 -3.57 3.28 15.30
N LEU A 295 -3.20 3.55 14.05
CA LEU A 295 -3.83 3.00 12.85
C LEU A 295 -2.98 1.93 12.14
N HIS A 296 -2.00 1.32 12.83
CA HIS A 296 -1.04 0.35 12.25
C HIS A 296 -1.54 -1.10 12.23
N THR A 297 -2.59 -1.41 12.99
CA THR A 297 -2.98 -2.79 13.32
C THR A 297 -3.42 -3.64 12.13
N TRP A 298 -3.81 -3.02 11.01
CA TRP A 298 -4.21 -3.71 9.79
C TRP A 298 -3.03 -4.29 8.99
N LEU A 299 -1.85 -3.65 9.10
CA LEU A 299 -0.72 -3.95 8.24
C LEU A 299 -0.15 -5.37 8.47
N PRO A 300 0.10 -5.83 9.72
CA PRO A 300 0.57 -7.19 9.95
C PRO A 300 -0.46 -8.27 9.58
N ASP A 301 -1.76 -7.97 9.73
CA ASP A 301 -2.82 -8.92 9.40
C ASP A 301 -3.04 -9.01 7.88
N ALA A 302 -2.67 -7.97 7.12
CA ALA A 302 -2.65 -8.01 5.66
C ALA A 302 -1.71 -9.09 5.09
N MET A 303 -0.89 -9.73 5.92
CA MET A 303 -0.04 -10.87 5.55
C MET A 303 -0.83 -12.15 5.24
N GLU A 304 -2.12 -12.21 5.51
CA GLU A 304 -2.99 -13.33 5.12
C GLU A 304 -3.19 -13.43 3.59
N GLY A 305 -2.97 -12.34 2.86
CA GLY A 305 -2.98 -12.35 1.39
C GLY A 305 -1.74 -13.02 0.78
N PRO A 306 -1.78 -13.32 -0.55
CA PRO A 306 -0.63 -13.87 -1.27
C PRO A 306 0.63 -13.02 -1.13
N THR A 307 1.82 -13.63 -1.05
CA THR A 307 3.08 -12.90 -0.81
C THR A 307 3.40 -11.82 -1.86
N PRO A 308 3.11 -11.99 -3.17
CA PRO A 308 3.28 -10.90 -4.14
C PRO A 308 2.44 -9.66 -3.82
N VAL A 309 1.24 -9.85 -3.23
CA VAL A 309 0.40 -8.75 -2.75
C VAL A 309 1.10 -8.01 -1.61
N SER A 310 1.65 -8.75 -0.65
CA SER A 310 2.42 -8.16 0.44
C SER A 310 3.60 -7.35 -0.10
N ALA A 311 4.34 -7.86 -1.09
CA ALA A 311 5.42 -7.13 -1.74
C ALA A 311 4.92 -5.81 -2.36
N LEU A 312 3.81 -5.84 -3.11
CA LEU A 312 3.28 -4.67 -3.79
C LEU A 312 2.76 -3.61 -2.80
N ILE A 313 1.90 -3.99 -1.85
CA ILE A 313 1.30 -3.09 -0.86
C ILE A 313 2.37 -2.41 0.01
N HIS A 314 3.37 -3.19 0.48
CA HIS A 314 4.29 -2.75 1.52
C HIS A 314 5.60 -2.13 1.00
N ALA A 315 5.96 -2.37 -0.28
CA ALA A 315 7.20 -1.83 -0.81
C ALA A 315 7.00 -0.44 -1.44
N ALA A 316 6.09 -0.31 -2.42
CA ALA A 316 6.12 0.80 -3.35
C ALA A 316 4.79 1.57 -3.47
N THR A 317 3.69 1.08 -2.85
CA THR A 317 2.38 1.59 -3.22
C THR A 317 1.56 2.11 -2.03
N MET A 318 0.57 1.37 -1.53
CA MET A 318 -0.41 1.88 -0.57
C MET A 318 0.21 2.52 0.66
N VAL A 319 1.20 1.86 1.28
CA VAL A 319 1.82 2.38 2.51
C VAL A 319 2.71 3.59 2.28
N THR A 320 3.17 3.83 1.06
CA THR A 320 3.96 5.00 0.69
C THR A 320 3.09 6.20 0.31
N ALA A 321 1.78 5.98 0.08
CA ALA A 321 0.83 7.03 -0.31
C ALA A 321 0.75 8.17 0.71
N GLY A 322 0.79 7.85 2.01
CA GLY A 322 0.78 8.88 3.07
C GLY A 322 2.06 9.71 3.08
N VAL A 323 3.22 9.09 2.88
CA VAL A 323 4.51 9.80 2.78
C VAL A 323 4.51 10.71 1.55
N PHE A 324 4.07 10.19 0.40
CA PHE A 324 3.90 10.96 -0.83
C PHE A 324 2.95 12.16 -0.63
N MET A 325 1.81 11.95 0.00
CA MET A 325 0.83 13.02 0.25
C MET A 325 1.42 14.14 1.10
N VAL A 326 2.16 13.83 2.17
CA VAL A 326 2.82 14.86 3.00
C VAL A 326 3.91 15.58 2.21
N ALA A 327 4.68 14.86 1.38
CA ALA A 327 5.66 15.48 0.48
C ALA A 327 5.00 16.40 -0.56
N ARG A 328 3.88 15.95 -1.17
CA ARG A 328 3.09 16.75 -2.13
C ARG A 328 2.53 18.02 -1.49
N LEU A 329 2.08 17.93 -0.26
CA LEU A 329 1.52 19.04 0.51
C LEU A 329 2.56 19.75 1.40
N SER A 330 3.86 19.56 1.12
CA SER A 330 4.94 20.21 1.87
C SER A 330 4.80 21.73 2.02
N PRO A 331 4.26 22.51 1.03
CA PRO A 331 4.04 23.92 1.23
C PRO A 331 3.05 24.29 2.36
N LEU A 332 2.13 23.36 2.70
CA LEU A 332 1.23 23.53 3.84
C LEU A 332 1.91 23.10 5.16
N PHE A 333 2.54 21.93 5.15
CA PHE A 333 3.17 21.36 6.36
C PHE A 333 4.35 22.22 6.85
N SER A 334 5.16 22.76 5.96
CA SER A 334 6.32 23.60 6.31
C SER A 334 5.94 24.89 7.03
N LEU A 335 4.71 25.39 6.84
CA LEU A 335 4.20 26.57 7.48
C LEU A 335 3.52 26.30 8.85
N SER A 336 3.33 25.03 9.24
CA SER A 336 2.69 24.65 10.50
C SER A 336 3.65 23.85 11.38
N GLN A 337 4.37 24.55 12.27
CA GLN A 337 5.29 23.91 13.20
C GLN A 337 4.63 22.87 14.11
N ASN A 338 3.40 23.16 14.58
CA ASN A 338 2.65 22.23 15.45
C ASN A 338 2.28 20.94 14.71
N ALA A 339 1.86 21.03 13.45
CA ALA A 339 1.56 19.84 12.66
C ALA A 339 2.85 19.05 12.36
N SER A 340 3.93 19.72 12.01
CA SER A 340 5.24 19.10 11.78
C SER A 340 5.76 18.40 13.03
N ALA A 341 5.65 19.01 14.20
CA ALA A 341 6.02 18.39 15.48
C ALA A 341 5.19 17.14 15.78
N PHE A 342 3.88 17.16 15.47
CA PHE A 342 3.02 15.99 15.62
C PHE A 342 3.41 14.87 14.65
N VAL A 343 3.74 15.20 13.40
CA VAL A 343 4.25 14.24 12.41
C VAL A 343 5.54 13.57 12.90
N ILE A 344 6.49 14.34 13.46
CA ILE A 344 7.72 13.79 14.05
C ILE A 344 7.38 12.85 15.20
N PHE A 345 6.52 13.28 16.13
CA PHE A 345 6.15 12.47 17.29
C PHE A 345 5.53 11.13 16.89
N ILE A 346 4.56 11.14 15.98
CA ILE A 346 3.91 9.91 15.49
C ILE A 346 4.91 9.04 14.72
N GLY A 347 5.74 9.64 13.86
CA GLY A 347 6.74 8.91 13.09
C GLY A 347 7.79 8.23 13.98
N ALA A 348 8.35 8.93 14.94
CA ALA A 348 9.33 8.40 15.88
C ALA A 348 8.75 7.30 16.78
N THR A 349 7.53 7.52 17.31
CA THR A 349 6.80 6.53 18.10
C THR A 349 6.54 5.26 17.27
N THR A 350 6.06 5.40 16.03
CA THR A 350 5.82 4.27 15.13
C THR A 350 7.11 3.51 14.85
N CYS A 351 8.20 4.23 14.57
CA CYS A 351 9.50 3.65 14.27
C CYS A 351 9.96 2.70 15.39
N MET A 352 9.98 3.18 16.63
CA MET A 352 10.45 2.41 17.78
C MET A 352 9.46 1.30 18.17
N PHE A 353 8.16 1.62 18.23
CA PHE A 353 7.13 0.68 18.61
C PHE A 353 7.06 -0.52 17.65
N ALA A 354 7.00 -0.27 16.34
CA ALA A 354 6.92 -1.33 15.35
C ALA A 354 8.20 -2.19 15.32
N ALA A 355 9.39 -1.57 15.48
CA ALA A 355 10.63 -2.31 15.53
C ALA A 355 10.68 -3.26 16.75
N SER A 356 10.22 -2.81 17.93
CA SER A 356 10.21 -3.64 19.14
C SER A 356 9.26 -4.84 19.00
N ILE A 357 8.09 -4.67 18.37
CA ILE A 357 7.17 -5.78 18.10
C ILE A 357 7.79 -6.75 17.08
N GLY A 358 8.47 -6.23 16.05
CA GLY A 358 9.13 -7.04 15.03
C GLY A 358 10.16 -8.03 15.59
N LEU A 359 10.81 -7.70 16.71
CA LEU A 359 11.79 -8.57 17.38
C LEU A 359 11.20 -9.84 17.97
N VAL A 360 9.90 -9.86 18.27
CA VAL A 360 9.21 -10.99 18.93
C VAL A 360 8.28 -11.73 17.98
N GLN A 361 8.23 -11.37 16.69
CA GLN A 361 7.44 -12.10 15.70
C GLN A 361 8.16 -13.36 15.25
N ASN A 362 7.37 -14.42 15.00
CA ASN A 362 7.87 -15.69 14.48
C ASN A 362 7.51 -15.93 13.01
N ASP A 363 6.51 -15.23 12.48
CA ASP A 363 6.10 -15.33 11.08
C ASP A 363 7.01 -14.47 10.20
N ILE A 364 7.61 -15.07 9.15
CA ILE A 364 8.57 -14.41 8.25
C ILE A 364 7.97 -13.18 7.56
N LYS A 365 6.70 -13.22 7.14
CA LYS A 365 6.01 -12.08 6.51
C LYS A 365 5.71 -10.98 7.51
N ARG A 366 5.26 -11.33 8.72
CA ARG A 366 4.95 -10.36 9.78
C ARG A 366 6.19 -9.62 10.27
N ILE A 367 7.36 -10.30 10.36
CA ILE A 367 8.64 -9.66 10.66
C ILE A 367 8.95 -8.55 9.65
N VAL A 368 8.82 -8.87 8.35
CA VAL A 368 9.06 -7.90 7.28
C VAL A 368 8.00 -6.79 7.29
N ALA A 369 6.74 -7.08 7.65
CA ALA A 369 5.66 -6.09 7.77
C ALA A 369 5.90 -5.09 8.90
N TYR A 370 6.24 -5.54 10.10
CA TYR A 370 6.58 -4.64 11.21
C TYR A 370 7.81 -3.78 10.92
N SER A 371 8.81 -4.35 10.24
CA SER A 371 9.94 -3.56 9.79
C SER A 371 9.52 -2.51 8.74
N THR A 372 8.46 -2.75 7.95
CA THR A 372 7.88 -1.72 7.05
C THR A 372 7.25 -0.58 7.85
N CYS A 373 6.42 -0.87 8.86
CA CYS A 373 5.87 0.16 9.75
C CYS A 373 6.99 1.05 10.34
N SER A 374 8.06 0.40 10.83
CA SER A 374 9.21 1.11 11.39
C SER A 374 9.90 2.03 10.37
N GLN A 375 10.12 1.57 9.13
CA GLN A 375 10.75 2.38 8.09
C GLN A 375 9.86 3.55 7.64
N LEU A 376 8.54 3.36 7.58
CA LEU A 376 7.61 4.45 7.33
C LEU A 376 7.66 5.51 8.45
N GLY A 377 7.81 5.07 9.70
CA GLY A 377 8.07 5.97 10.82
C GLY A 377 9.30 6.85 10.60
N TYR A 378 10.43 6.28 10.12
CA TYR A 378 11.62 7.06 9.72
C TYR A 378 11.29 8.11 8.66
N MET A 379 10.51 7.74 7.64
CA MET A 379 10.13 8.68 6.57
C MET A 379 9.31 9.84 7.13
N PHE A 380 8.37 9.58 8.05
CA PHE A 380 7.59 10.65 8.67
C PHE A 380 8.42 11.54 9.61
N VAL A 381 9.44 11.02 10.27
CA VAL A 381 10.40 11.88 10.96
C VAL A 381 11.08 12.84 9.98
N ALA A 382 11.55 12.33 8.82
CA ALA A 382 12.13 13.19 7.78
C ALA A 382 11.15 14.24 7.26
N MET A 383 9.88 13.85 7.01
CA MET A 383 8.83 14.79 6.58
C MET A 383 8.57 15.88 7.63
N GLY A 384 8.49 15.51 8.91
CA GLY A 384 8.21 16.43 10.01
C GLY A 384 9.34 17.41 10.29
N VAL A 385 10.59 17.03 10.08
CA VAL A 385 11.75 17.97 10.18
C VAL A 385 11.92 18.84 8.93
N GLY A 386 11.04 18.69 7.93
CA GLY A 386 11.12 19.46 6.67
C GLY A 386 12.09 18.91 5.62
N ALA A 387 12.73 17.77 5.88
CA ALA A 387 13.65 17.10 4.95
C ALA A 387 12.91 16.20 3.96
N TYR A 388 11.97 16.78 3.19
CA TYR A 388 11.07 16.04 2.29
C TYR A 388 11.81 15.22 1.23
N SER A 389 12.86 15.78 0.62
CA SER A 389 13.68 15.10 -0.37
C SER A 389 14.40 13.87 0.22
N VAL A 390 14.88 13.98 1.47
CA VAL A 390 15.51 12.86 2.18
C VAL A 390 14.51 11.74 2.49
N GLY A 391 13.30 12.12 2.91
CA GLY A 391 12.22 11.16 3.11
C GLY A 391 11.85 10.42 1.83
N MET A 392 11.76 11.14 0.68
CA MET A 392 11.50 10.54 -0.63
C MET A 392 12.68 9.70 -1.13
N PHE A 393 13.91 10.09 -0.85
CA PHE A 393 15.09 9.25 -1.15
C PHE A 393 15.04 7.92 -0.39
N HIS A 394 14.68 7.97 0.90
CA HIS A 394 14.52 6.73 1.67
C HIS A 394 13.33 5.89 1.17
N LEU A 395 12.23 6.52 0.76
CA LEU A 395 11.10 5.82 0.13
C LEU A 395 11.55 5.06 -1.13
N PHE A 396 12.36 5.70 -1.98
CA PHE A 396 12.90 5.08 -3.19
C PHE A 396 13.72 3.82 -2.84
N THR A 397 14.71 3.93 -1.95
CA THR A 397 15.54 2.78 -1.55
C THR A 397 14.74 1.71 -0.85
N HIS A 398 13.79 2.11 0.02
CA HIS A 398 12.88 1.22 0.75
C HIS A 398 12.07 0.34 -0.19
N ALA A 399 11.52 0.91 -1.26
CA ALA A 399 10.70 0.18 -2.21
C ALA A 399 11.44 -1.05 -2.77
N PHE A 400 12.70 -0.89 -3.15
CA PHE A 400 13.50 -1.98 -3.73
C PHE A 400 13.87 -3.05 -2.71
N PHE A 401 14.44 -2.68 -1.57
CA PHE A 401 14.85 -3.72 -0.62
C PHE A 401 13.66 -4.41 0.07
N LYS A 402 12.51 -3.72 0.20
CA LYS A 402 11.29 -4.36 0.73
C LYS A 402 10.64 -5.31 -0.26
N ALA A 403 10.54 -4.93 -1.53
CA ALA A 403 10.09 -5.85 -2.56
C ALA A 403 10.97 -7.11 -2.58
N LEU A 404 12.31 -6.94 -2.53
CA LEU A 404 13.25 -8.05 -2.48
C LEU A 404 13.01 -8.97 -1.28
N LEU A 405 12.83 -8.39 -0.08
CA LEU A 405 12.59 -9.18 1.14
C LEU A 405 11.26 -9.93 1.11
N PHE A 406 10.18 -9.31 0.63
CA PHE A 406 8.89 -9.99 0.52
C PHE A 406 8.89 -11.07 -0.55
N LEU A 407 9.39 -10.80 -1.76
CA LEU A 407 9.45 -11.80 -2.82
C LEU A 407 10.40 -12.95 -2.44
N GLY A 408 11.52 -12.63 -1.78
CA GLY A 408 12.43 -13.64 -1.22
C GLY A 408 11.77 -14.48 -0.13
N SER A 409 10.98 -13.87 0.76
CA SER A 409 10.19 -14.61 1.75
C SER A 409 9.17 -15.55 1.08
N GLY A 410 8.51 -15.09 -0.01
CA GLY A 410 7.63 -15.95 -0.80
C GLY A 410 8.35 -17.17 -1.39
N SER A 411 9.56 -16.97 -1.90
CA SER A 411 10.38 -18.08 -2.41
C SER A 411 10.80 -19.06 -1.32
N VAL A 412 11.07 -18.57 -0.09
CA VAL A 412 11.35 -19.44 1.06
C VAL A 412 10.10 -20.24 1.46
N ILE A 413 8.94 -19.59 1.54
CA ILE A 413 7.66 -20.21 1.91
C ILE A 413 7.31 -21.33 0.93
N LEU A 414 7.43 -21.10 -0.38
CA LEU A 414 7.19 -22.13 -1.39
C LEU A 414 8.18 -23.31 -1.24
N ALA A 415 9.47 -23.02 -1.01
CA ALA A 415 10.48 -24.07 -0.81
C ALA A 415 10.27 -24.88 0.48
N MET A 416 9.54 -24.35 1.45
CA MET A 416 9.22 -24.97 2.74
C MET A 416 7.77 -25.49 2.81
N HIS A 417 7.12 -25.73 1.66
CA HIS A 417 5.75 -26.26 1.59
C HIS A 417 4.75 -25.41 2.40
N HIS A 418 4.75 -24.10 2.17
CA HIS A 418 3.90 -23.08 2.79
C HIS A 418 4.13 -22.84 4.30
N GLU A 419 5.20 -23.38 4.91
CA GLU A 419 5.57 -23.02 6.26
C GLU A 419 5.99 -21.54 6.35
N GLN A 420 5.48 -20.81 7.34
CA GLN A 420 5.77 -19.38 7.57
C GLN A 420 6.51 -19.13 8.90
N ASP A 421 6.51 -20.08 9.82
CA ASP A 421 7.16 -19.94 11.11
C ASP A 421 8.68 -20.15 10.98
N ILE A 422 9.45 -19.08 11.26
CA ILE A 422 10.91 -19.10 11.16
C ILE A 422 11.57 -20.12 12.10
N ARG A 423 10.90 -20.55 13.17
CA ARG A 423 11.42 -21.55 14.12
C ARG A 423 11.51 -22.94 13.49
N HIS A 424 10.74 -23.20 12.44
CA HIS A 424 10.76 -24.45 11.68
C HIS A 424 11.70 -24.37 10.46
N MET A 425 12.31 -23.21 10.22
CA MET A 425 13.21 -22.97 9.08
C MET A 425 14.68 -23.02 9.52
N GLY A 426 15.55 -23.67 8.71
CA GLY A 426 16.98 -23.68 8.99
C GLY A 426 17.81 -24.32 7.89
N GLY A 427 19.11 -23.96 7.80
CA GLY A 427 20.05 -24.58 6.89
C GLY A 427 19.80 -24.36 5.40
N LEU A 428 18.94 -23.40 5.03
CA LEU A 428 18.43 -23.20 3.66
C LEU A 428 19.48 -22.68 2.67
N TRP A 429 20.58 -22.08 3.14
CA TRP A 429 21.61 -21.49 2.27
C TRP A 429 22.24 -22.48 1.29
N ARG A 430 22.27 -23.77 1.64
CA ARG A 430 22.76 -24.83 0.75
C ARG A 430 21.71 -25.34 -0.24
N LYS A 431 20.42 -25.27 0.13
CA LYS A 431 19.32 -25.79 -0.68
C LYS A 431 18.78 -24.77 -1.66
N ILE A 432 18.69 -23.51 -1.26
CA ILE A 432 18.21 -22.38 -2.07
C ILE A 432 19.21 -21.22 -2.02
N PRO A 433 20.44 -21.40 -2.56
CA PRO A 433 21.54 -20.44 -2.40
C PRO A 433 21.25 -19.07 -3.02
N PHE A 434 20.52 -19.02 -4.13
CA PHE A 434 20.13 -17.76 -4.76
C PHE A 434 19.19 -16.96 -3.86
N THR A 435 18.12 -17.59 -3.34
CA THR A 435 17.17 -16.95 -2.41
C THR A 435 17.88 -16.48 -1.14
N TYR A 436 18.82 -17.29 -0.62
CA TYR A 436 19.64 -16.88 0.53
C TYR A 436 20.45 -15.62 0.22
N ALA A 437 21.12 -15.56 -0.92
CA ALA A 437 21.94 -14.40 -1.29
C ALA A 437 21.10 -13.11 -1.43
N VAL A 438 19.94 -13.18 -2.09
CA VAL A 438 19.07 -12.01 -2.25
C VAL A 438 18.44 -11.56 -0.91
N MET A 439 18.06 -12.51 -0.05
CA MET A 439 17.57 -12.20 1.31
C MET A 439 18.66 -11.56 2.17
N LEU A 440 19.91 -12.02 2.07
CA LEU A 440 21.05 -11.43 2.77
C LEU A 440 21.28 -9.98 2.29
N ILE A 441 21.29 -9.74 0.98
CA ILE A 441 21.46 -8.39 0.42
C ILE A 441 20.33 -7.46 0.89
N GLY A 442 19.08 -7.92 0.81
CA GLY A 442 17.92 -7.15 1.29
C GLY A 442 17.99 -6.84 2.79
N THR A 443 18.45 -7.79 3.59
CA THR A 443 18.62 -7.60 5.04
C THR A 443 19.75 -6.60 5.35
N LEU A 444 20.88 -6.69 4.68
CA LEU A 444 21.98 -5.73 4.83
C LEU A 444 21.53 -4.32 4.41
N ALA A 445 20.79 -4.20 3.32
CA ALA A 445 20.22 -2.92 2.90
C ALA A 445 19.21 -2.38 3.92
N LEU A 446 18.31 -3.24 4.43
CA LEU A 446 17.34 -2.86 5.46
C LEU A 446 18.01 -2.40 6.76
N THR A 447 19.06 -3.07 7.20
CA THR A 447 19.78 -2.72 8.45
C THR A 447 20.65 -1.47 8.31
N GLY A 448 20.93 -1.03 7.09
CA GLY A 448 21.83 0.10 6.83
C GLY A 448 23.32 -0.27 6.98
N PHE A 449 23.68 -1.47 6.52
CA PHE A 449 25.08 -1.88 6.48
C PHE A 449 25.87 -0.94 5.54
N PRO A 450 27.10 -0.54 5.87
CA PRO A 450 27.90 0.34 5.04
C PRO A 450 27.93 -0.08 3.57
N LEU A 451 27.90 0.89 2.66
CA LEU A 451 27.86 0.74 1.20
C LEU A 451 26.54 0.20 0.62
N THR A 452 25.53 -0.07 1.43
CA THR A 452 24.18 -0.41 0.93
C THR A 452 23.32 0.84 0.78
N ALA A 453 22.26 0.75 -0.04
CA ALA A 453 21.34 1.86 -0.28
C ALA A 453 20.69 2.39 1.01
N GLY A 454 20.35 1.47 1.94
CA GLY A 454 19.74 1.83 3.22
C GLY A 454 20.70 2.58 4.17
N TYR A 455 22.00 2.37 4.05
CA TYR A 455 23.00 3.13 4.80
C TYR A 455 22.87 4.62 4.46
N PHE A 456 23.01 4.97 3.20
CA PHE A 456 22.97 6.37 2.77
C PHE A 456 21.65 7.05 3.09
N SER A 457 20.53 6.38 2.84
CA SER A 457 19.21 6.99 2.99
C SER A 457 18.76 7.13 4.45
N LYS A 458 19.13 6.19 5.35
CA LYS A 458 18.82 6.29 6.77
C LYS A 458 19.73 7.29 7.49
N ASP A 459 21.01 7.27 7.15
CA ASP A 459 21.98 8.20 7.72
C ASP A 459 21.57 9.64 7.43
N ALA A 460 21.15 9.92 6.19
CA ALA A 460 20.64 11.23 5.82
C ALA A 460 19.39 11.65 6.64
N ILE A 461 18.49 10.72 7.00
CA ILE A 461 17.33 11.03 7.87
C ILE A 461 17.79 11.36 9.29
N ILE A 462 18.69 10.56 9.83
CA ILE A 462 19.21 10.75 11.20
C ILE A 462 19.95 12.08 11.30
N GLU A 463 20.78 12.40 10.30
CA GLU A 463 21.51 13.67 10.22
C GLU A 463 20.55 14.85 10.12
N ALA A 464 19.54 14.80 9.23
CA ALA A 464 18.53 15.84 9.11
C ALA A 464 17.76 16.07 10.42
N ALA A 465 17.41 14.99 11.13
CA ALA A 465 16.73 15.08 12.42
C ALA A 465 17.65 15.68 13.51
N ALA A 466 18.93 15.32 13.52
CA ALA A 466 19.90 15.86 14.48
C ALA A 466 20.17 17.36 14.26
N VAL A 467 20.25 17.80 12.99
CA VAL A 467 20.43 19.22 12.63
C VAL A 467 19.22 20.05 13.02
N SER A 468 17.99 19.52 12.82
CA SER A 468 16.77 20.25 13.17
C SER A 468 16.53 20.37 14.67
N ALA A 469 17.17 19.56 15.49
CA ALA A 469 17.05 19.59 16.95
C ALA A 469 18.00 20.64 17.61
N ASN A 470 18.96 21.19 16.87
CA ASN A 470 19.87 22.24 17.29
C ASN A 470 19.44 23.61 16.74
#